data_15571b67e94d3ee35f7e4aa669b30a63
#
_entry.id   15571b67e94d3ee35f7e4aa669b30a63
#
_cell.length_a   1.000
_cell.length_b   1.000
_cell.length_c   1.000
_cell.angle_alpha   90.00
_cell.angle_beta   90.00
_cell.angle_gamma   90.00
#
_symmetry.space_group_name_H-M   'P 1'
#
loop_
_entity.id
_entity.type
_entity.pdbx_description
1 polymer ?
#
loop_
_entity_poly.entity_id
_entity_poly.type
_entity_poly.pdbx_seq_one_letter_code
_entity_poly.pdbx_strand_id
1 'polypeptide(L)'
;MQNEVQSICIVGTGFRGLGVFERIYAYAKKNRSTKPIQVHLIDPTTDGPEQYNTRLPDYLLLNIVCGQVSLFPDAVSVPGCPPTTGPSLYEWVRERRLRLTEDGFTIGDTGRDINYGDFLPRRLLGEYLLWFREVIKKEAGLLFEIFEHKAKATNIAKDAYRYAIQLSNSEVIISDYLFITVGQISEPILSSFGYKSKTKYISQPYPLPEQLETVKAEERIAICGLGLTAFDAILTLTIGRGGKIVVKNGVENYIPSGKEPQIVAFSRSGLPFFSRPSLGAPLKYEPIVFNQSAIDGLRNKVGMKLDYDRDILPLIFTEMRVAYHRAKYGRDYGWEKTQKLHTDFRYAFQTGNLEKLLNELDSHDSFVFSHKDYYFEFYDTSAMGFADSTSYENWIRRWLENDLKESRSGTPLSPIKAALEVLREFRDIIRYAVDFGGLTNESAERFFSFHSETLNRIGVGPQKEHTAIVLALMKAGILRICLGPSPEILWDNYLKYWKFSSKVFKLQQVITVDWIYQGSINRRQHIGENSSIVGAMAHQGLLRRYYPESAVNYAVDIDHNFHPINQNGIANERIWVLGLLCEGATFYNGYVTSPDKFVRSQFDADCAVSSIFSQIMQ
;
A
#
# COMPACT_ATOMS: atom_id res chain seq x y z
N MET A 1 27.25 33.81 23.01
CA MET A 1 26.94 32.88 21.92
C MET A 1 25.52 33.27 21.47
N GLN A 2 25.36 33.77 20.25
CA GLN A 2 24.02 34.01 19.69
C GLN A 2 23.28 32.68 19.67
N ASN A 3 22.04 32.62 20.17
CA ASN A 3 21.19 31.44 20.07
C ASN A 3 20.96 31.16 18.58
N GLU A 4 21.73 30.22 18.02
CA GLU A 4 21.65 29.88 16.60
C GLU A 4 20.31 29.17 16.36
N VAL A 5 19.49 29.72 15.47
CA VAL A 5 18.20 29.16 15.11
C VAL A 5 18.42 27.81 14.41
N GLN A 6 17.76 26.76 14.89
CA GLN A 6 17.81 25.45 14.27
C GLN A 6 16.73 25.32 13.19
N SER A 7 17.14 25.07 11.96
CA SER A 7 16.24 24.95 10.81
C SER A 7 16.00 23.49 10.45
N ILE A 8 14.76 23.06 10.40
CA ILE A 8 14.32 21.71 10.02
C ILE A 8 13.48 21.81 8.74
N CYS A 9 13.82 21.08 7.70
CA CYS A 9 13.10 21.08 6.45
C CYS A 9 12.43 19.72 6.22
N ILE A 10 11.14 19.72 5.87
CA ILE A 10 10.36 18.54 5.51
C ILE A 10 9.94 18.66 4.05
N VAL A 11 10.49 17.78 3.19
CA VAL A 11 10.16 17.72 1.76
C VAL A 11 9.13 16.62 1.53
N GLY A 12 7.91 17.03 1.18
CA GLY A 12 6.72 16.20 1.05
C GLY A 12 5.90 16.20 2.34
N THR A 13 4.69 16.80 2.31
CA THR A 13 3.78 16.93 3.46
C THR A 13 2.57 16.01 3.36
N GLY A 14 2.75 14.82 2.76
CA GLY A 14 1.81 13.72 2.82
C GLY A 14 1.79 13.04 4.20
N PHE A 15 1.25 11.83 4.30
CA PHE A 15 1.15 11.07 5.56
C PHE A 15 2.46 11.00 6.36
N ARG A 16 3.58 10.75 5.67
CA ARG A 16 4.89 10.61 6.33
C ARG A 16 5.41 11.96 6.83
N GLY A 17 5.34 12.99 5.98
CA GLY A 17 5.81 14.32 6.36
C GLY A 17 4.97 14.96 7.46
N LEU A 18 3.65 14.78 7.44
CA LEU A 18 2.78 15.24 8.53
C LEU A 18 3.03 14.48 9.83
N GLY A 19 3.36 13.17 9.76
CA GLY A 19 3.77 12.42 10.94
C GLY A 19 5.09 12.92 11.54
N VAL A 20 6.07 13.29 10.69
CA VAL A 20 7.31 13.93 11.15
C VAL A 20 7.03 15.29 11.78
N PHE A 21 6.21 16.12 11.12
CA PHE A 21 5.85 17.45 11.63
C PHE A 21 5.16 17.37 12.99
N GLU A 22 4.24 16.44 13.16
CA GLU A 22 3.56 16.17 14.42
C GLU A 22 4.54 15.71 15.51
N ARG A 23 5.49 14.82 15.19
CA ARG A 23 6.54 14.41 16.15
C ARG A 23 7.42 15.57 16.57
N ILE A 24 7.83 16.45 15.64
CA ILE A 24 8.58 17.68 15.98
C ILE A 24 7.79 18.53 16.99
N TYR A 25 6.49 18.72 16.76
CA TYR A 25 5.63 19.43 17.71
C TYR A 25 5.60 18.73 19.09
N ALA A 26 5.39 17.40 19.12
CA ALA A 26 5.29 16.66 20.38
C ALA A 26 6.58 16.70 21.19
N TYR A 27 7.74 16.58 20.55
CA TYR A 27 9.04 16.68 21.22
C TYR A 27 9.37 18.11 21.65
N ALA A 28 9.07 19.11 20.85
CA ALA A 28 9.24 20.51 21.24
C ALA A 28 8.39 20.87 22.46
N LYS A 29 7.14 20.40 22.50
CA LYS A 29 6.22 20.57 23.64
C LYS A 29 6.74 19.87 24.91
N LYS A 30 7.25 18.64 24.78
CA LYS A 30 7.81 17.87 25.91
C LYS A 30 9.07 18.52 26.48
N ASN A 31 9.99 18.93 25.62
CA ASN A 31 11.34 19.32 26.00
C ASN A 31 11.47 20.82 26.32
N ARG A 32 10.45 21.66 26.00
CA ARG A 32 10.49 23.12 26.16
C ARG A 32 11.81 23.69 25.64
N SER A 33 12.12 23.40 24.35
CA SER A 33 13.39 23.80 23.72
C SER A 33 13.72 25.25 24.00
N THR A 34 14.94 25.52 24.46
CA THR A 34 15.47 26.87 24.69
C THR A 34 16.04 27.49 23.42
N LYS A 35 16.35 26.69 22.41
CA LYS A 35 16.81 27.15 21.09
C LYS A 35 15.62 27.42 20.19
N PRO A 36 15.58 28.55 19.47
CA PRO A 36 14.52 28.82 18.51
C PRO A 36 14.60 27.81 17.34
N ILE A 37 13.46 27.25 16.98
CA ILE A 37 13.32 26.27 15.90
C ILE A 37 12.53 26.92 14.75
N GLN A 38 12.96 26.68 13.52
CA GLN A 38 12.22 27.01 12.30
C GLN A 38 11.92 25.71 11.54
N VAL A 39 10.68 25.52 11.13
CA VAL A 39 10.24 24.35 10.36
C VAL A 39 9.74 24.78 9.00
N HIS A 40 10.36 24.28 7.94
CA HIS A 40 9.98 24.50 6.55
C HIS A 40 9.23 23.28 6.01
N LEU A 41 7.98 23.48 5.60
CA LEU A 41 7.11 22.49 4.98
C LEU A 41 7.09 22.72 3.46
N ILE A 42 7.64 21.81 2.69
CA ILE A 42 7.75 21.95 1.23
C ILE A 42 6.87 20.90 0.56
N ASP A 43 5.83 21.34 -0.18
CA ASP A 43 4.96 20.48 -0.97
C ASP A 43 4.37 21.26 -2.15
N PRO A 44 4.34 20.70 -3.37
CA PRO A 44 3.75 21.38 -4.52
C PRO A 44 2.22 21.43 -4.46
N THR A 45 1.58 20.59 -3.65
CA THR A 45 0.12 20.46 -3.55
C THR A 45 -0.42 21.12 -2.30
N THR A 46 -1.60 21.74 -2.41
CA THR A 46 -2.32 22.33 -1.27
C THR A 46 -3.56 21.53 -0.87
N ASP A 47 -4.06 20.70 -1.77
CA ASP A 47 -5.33 19.98 -1.65
C ASP A 47 -5.12 18.51 -1.21
N GLY A 48 -3.97 18.22 -0.57
CA GLY A 48 -3.54 16.88 -0.16
C GLY A 48 -2.85 16.09 -1.28
N PRO A 49 -2.31 14.89 -0.98
CA PRO A 49 -1.71 14.01 -1.96
C PRO A 49 -2.70 13.66 -3.08
N GLU A 50 -2.22 13.51 -4.32
CA GLU A 50 -3.08 13.29 -5.50
C GLU A 50 -4.10 12.16 -5.33
N GLN A 51 -3.70 11.04 -4.69
CA GLN A 51 -4.58 9.90 -4.42
C GLN A 51 -5.61 10.14 -3.30
N TYR A 52 -5.51 11.24 -2.57
CA TYR A 52 -6.41 11.69 -1.49
C TYR A 52 -6.84 13.13 -1.68
N ASN A 53 -6.75 13.65 -2.91
CA ASN A 53 -7.17 15.01 -3.22
C ASN A 53 -8.64 15.23 -2.79
N THR A 54 -8.94 16.37 -2.19
CA THR A 54 -10.27 16.69 -1.66
C THR A 54 -11.35 16.85 -2.75
N ARG A 55 -10.95 16.91 -4.02
CA ARG A 55 -11.85 16.98 -5.19
C ARG A 55 -12.17 15.61 -5.79
N LEU A 56 -11.59 14.52 -5.28
CA LEU A 56 -11.88 13.18 -5.77
C LEU A 56 -13.36 12.82 -5.59
N PRO A 57 -13.97 12.10 -6.56
CA PRO A 57 -15.35 11.67 -6.47
C PRO A 57 -15.61 10.68 -5.32
N ASP A 58 -16.83 10.69 -4.79
CA ASP A 58 -17.24 9.86 -3.65
C ASP A 58 -17.25 8.35 -3.95
N TYR A 59 -17.32 7.93 -5.20
CA TYR A 59 -17.22 6.51 -5.58
C TYR A 59 -15.80 5.95 -5.44
N LEU A 60 -14.77 6.79 -5.26
CA LEU A 60 -13.40 6.35 -5.00
C LEU A 60 -13.20 6.18 -3.49
N LEU A 61 -13.38 4.96 -3.02
CA LEU A 61 -13.34 4.64 -1.60
C LEU A 61 -11.92 4.26 -1.12
N LEU A 62 -11.70 4.46 0.19
CA LEU A 62 -10.55 3.90 0.90
C LEU A 62 -10.64 2.37 0.92
N ASN A 63 -9.50 1.69 0.91
CA ASN A 63 -9.41 0.23 1.11
C ASN A 63 -9.18 -0.16 2.58
N ILE A 64 -9.34 0.80 3.48
CA ILE A 64 -9.27 0.63 4.93
C ILE A 64 -10.54 1.24 5.54
N VAL A 65 -11.08 0.60 6.56
CA VAL A 65 -12.26 1.11 7.27
C VAL A 65 -11.91 2.33 8.11
N CYS A 66 -12.84 3.28 8.24
CA CYS A 66 -12.59 4.56 8.89
C CYS A 66 -12.13 4.45 10.34
N GLY A 67 -12.60 3.45 11.06
CA GLY A 67 -12.17 3.18 12.43
C GLY A 67 -10.72 2.71 12.58
N GLN A 68 -10.09 2.30 11.47
CA GLN A 68 -8.68 1.90 11.45
C GLN A 68 -7.75 3.00 10.93
N VAL A 69 -8.15 4.27 11.02
CA VAL A 69 -7.34 5.42 10.56
C VAL A 69 -7.21 6.46 11.66
N SER A 70 -5.98 6.74 12.09
CA SER A 70 -5.65 7.84 13.00
C SER A 70 -4.29 8.41 12.67
N LEU A 71 -4.16 9.74 12.70
CA LEU A 71 -2.88 10.45 12.54
C LEU A 71 -2.22 10.77 13.88
N PHE A 72 -2.99 10.69 14.97
CA PHE A 72 -2.48 10.96 16.32
C PHE A 72 -1.85 9.69 16.91
N PRO A 73 -0.54 9.68 17.22
CA PRO A 73 0.09 8.58 17.89
C PRO A 73 -0.37 8.45 19.34
N ASP A 74 -0.61 7.22 19.77
CA ASP A 74 -0.88 6.85 21.14
C ASP A 74 0.24 5.94 21.71
N ALA A 75 0.15 5.60 22.99
CA ALA A 75 1.15 4.77 23.67
C ALA A 75 1.23 3.32 23.12
N VAL A 76 0.21 2.85 22.41
CA VAL A 76 0.19 1.52 21.78
C VAL A 76 0.80 1.59 20.38
N SER A 77 0.46 2.63 19.62
CA SER A 77 0.95 2.82 18.26
C SER A 77 2.46 3.13 18.22
N VAL A 78 2.95 3.90 19.19
CA VAL A 78 4.39 4.20 19.36
C VAL A 78 4.75 4.13 20.84
N PRO A 79 5.24 2.99 21.33
CA PRO A 79 5.59 2.83 22.73
C PRO A 79 6.67 3.82 23.19
N GLY A 80 6.41 4.55 24.28
CA GLY A 80 7.36 5.49 24.90
C GLY A 80 7.43 6.88 24.27
N CYS A 81 6.72 7.13 23.17
CA CYS A 81 6.68 8.45 22.53
C CYS A 81 5.91 9.49 23.38
N PRO A 82 6.19 10.80 23.21
CA PRO A 82 5.30 11.83 23.73
C PRO A 82 3.96 11.77 22.97
N PRO A 83 2.82 11.49 23.66
CA PRO A 83 1.55 11.33 22.98
C PRO A 83 0.99 12.69 22.52
N THR A 84 0.28 12.67 21.41
CA THR A 84 -0.62 13.73 20.99
C THR A 84 -2.05 13.19 20.95
N THR A 85 -3.01 14.03 21.24
CA THR A 85 -4.41 13.63 21.35
C THR A 85 -5.24 14.32 20.27
N GLY A 86 -6.10 13.54 19.63
CA GLY A 86 -7.07 14.03 18.65
C GLY A 86 -7.91 12.88 18.11
N PRO A 87 -9.00 13.21 17.37
CA PRO A 87 -9.93 12.22 16.89
C PRO A 87 -9.30 11.35 15.77
N SER A 88 -9.63 10.06 15.77
CA SER A 88 -9.50 9.17 14.61
C SER A 88 -10.37 9.67 13.45
N LEU A 89 -10.16 9.15 12.23
CA LEU A 89 -11.01 9.49 11.09
C LEU A 89 -12.50 9.19 11.39
N TYR A 90 -12.79 8.09 12.08
CA TYR A 90 -14.14 7.73 12.48
C TYR A 90 -14.79 8.76 13.42
N GLU A 91 -14.07 9.18 14.44
CA GLU A 91 -14.55 10.21 15.39
C GLU A 91 -14.69 11.56 14.69
N TRP A 92 -13.72 11.94 13.87
CA TRP A 92 -13.71 13.20 13.13
C TRP A 92 -14.91 13.35 12.17
N VAL A 93 -15.30 12.27 11.43
CA VAL A 93 -16.49 12.32 10.55
C VAL A 93 -17.78 12.39 11.35
N ARG A 94 -17.85 11.73 12.51
CA ARG A 94 -19.01 11.79 13.41
C ARG A 94 -19.20 13.15 14.04
N GLU A 95 -18.13 13.79 14.50
CA GLU A 95 -18.17 15.17 15.02
C GLU A 95 -18.69 16.16 13.97
N ARG A 96 -18.42 15.91 12.69
CA ARG A 96 -18.92 16.68 11.55
C ARG A 96 -20.33 16.30 11.09
N ARG A 97 -20.99 15.34 11.77
CA ARG A 97 -22.33 14.84 11.43
C ARG A 97 -22.40 14.31 9.99
N LEU A 98 -21.33 13.68 9.52
CA LEU A 98 -21.32 13.02 8.22
C LEU A 98 -22.18 11.75 8.30
N ARG A 99 -23.05 11.55 7.30
CA ARG A 99 -23.96 10.41 7.21
C ARG A 99 -23.89 9.76 5.84
N LEU A 100 -24.16 8.48 5.79
CA LEU A 100 -24.22 7.70 4.56
C LEU A 100 -25.66 7.65 4.05
N THR A 101 -25.86 8.05 2.80
CA THR A 101 -27.12 7.95 2.07
C THR A 101 -27.04 6.88 0.98
N GLU A 102 -28.15 6.62 0.29
CA GLU A 102 -28.17 5.71 -0.89
C GLU A 102 -27.31 6.24 -2.05
N ASP A 103 -27.24 7.56 -2.18
CA ASP A 103 -26.52 8.24 -3.26
C ASP A 103 -25.07 8.66 -2.88
N GLY A 104 -24.60 8.35 -1.66
CA GLY A 104 -23.25 8.73 -1.19
C GLY A 104 -23.24 9.26 0.23
N PHE A 105 -22.54 10.38 0.45
CA PHE A 105 -22.33 10.98 1.78
C PHE A 105 -22.93 12.38 1.85
N THR A 106 -23.55 12.67 2.98
CA THR A 106 -24.14 13.99 3.27
C THR A 106 -23.76 14.47 4.67
N ILE A 107 -23.89 15.78 4.92
CA ILE A 107 -23.77 16.37 6.25
C ILE A 107 -25.18 16.77 6.71
N GLY A 108 -25.58 16.33 7.90
CA GLY A 108 -26.88 16.68 8.47
C GLY A 108 -27.62 15.48 9.09
N ASP A 109 -28.94 15.50 8.99
CA ASP A 109 -29.82 14.55 9.72
C ASP A 109 -30.38 13.44 8.82
N THR A 110 -30.11 13.46 7.51
CA THR A 110 -30.59 12.44 6.55
C THR A 110 -29.53 11.34 6.36
N GLY A 111 -29.98 10.10 6.10
CA GLY A 111 -29.09 8.96 5.95
C GLY A 111 -28.79 8.25 7.28
N ARG A 112 -28.00 7.18 7.24
CA ARG A 112 -27.53 6.47 8.44
C ARG A 112 -26.23 7.02 9.00
N ASP A 113 -25.99 6.78 10.27
CA ASP A 113 -24.70 7.07 10.90
C ASP A 113 -23.56 6.26 10.27
N ILE A 114 -22.38 6.86 10.23
CA ILE A 114 -21.15 6.17 9.88
C ILE A 114 -20.80 5.18 11.01
N ASN A 115 -20.50 3.96 10.63
CA ASN A 115 -20.02 2.92 11.53
C ASN A 115 -18.50 2.76 11.45
N TYR A 116 -17.89 2.22 12.50
CA TYR A 116 -16.47 1.94 12.58
C TYR A 116 -15.93 1.13 11.39
N GLY A 117 -16.72 0.19 10.87
CA GLY A 117 -16.39 -0.69 9.75
C GLY A 117 -16.66 -0.12 8.35
N ASP A 118 -17.09 1.14 8.22
CA ASP A 118 -17.39 1.73 6.92
C ASP A 118 -16.13 2.16 6.17
N PHE A 119 -16.16 1.95 4.85
CA PHE A 119 -15.18 2.50 3.91
C PHE A 119 -15.67 3.88 3.44
N LEU A 120 -14.85 4.89 3.64
CA LEU A 120 -15.17 6.27 3.29
C LEU A 120 -14.54 6.69 1.95
N PRO A 121 -15.07 7.73 1.27
CA PRO A 121 -14.42 8.34 0.13
C PRO A 121 -12.99 8.78 0.44
N ARG A 122 -12.10 8.61 -0.52
CA ARG A 122 -10.68 9.02 -0.36
C ARG A 122 -10.52 10.50 -0.10
N ARG A 123 -11.39 11.36 -0.68
CA ARG A 123 -11.36 12.80 -0.40
C ARG A 123 -11.52 13.13 1.08
N LEU A 124 -12.32 12.36 1.84
CA LEU A 124 -12.51 12.60 3.27
C LEU A 124 -11.22 12.35 4.07
N LEU A 125 -10.40 11.39 3.63
CA LEU A 125 -9.06 11.25 4.20
C LEU A 125 -8.16 12.44 3.86
N GLY A 126 -8.28 12.98 2.65
CA GLY A 126 -7.60 14.22 2.28
C GLY A 126 -8.02 15.40 3.15
N GLU A 127 -9.33 15.58 3.36
CA GLU A 127 -9.86 16.62 4.26
C GLU A 127 -9.38 16.43 5.72
N TYR A 128 -9.31 15.19 6.19
CA TYR A 128 -8.77 14.85 7.51
C TYR A 128 -7.28 15.17 7.64
N LEU A 129 -6.48 14.88 6.59
CA LEU A 129 -5.05 15.24 6.53
C LEU A 129 -4.85 16.76 6.59
N LEU A 130 -5.62 17.51 5.80
CA LEU A 130 -5.54 18.98 5.81
C LEU A 130 -5.97 19.56 7.15
N TRP A 131 -7.06 19.06 7.72
CA TRP A 131 -7.50 19.44 9.06
C TRP A 131 -6.44 19.15 10.12
N PHE A 132 -5.85 17.97 10.10
CA PHE A 132 -4.77 17.58 11.01
C PHE A 132 -3.57 18.53 10.91
N ARG A 133 -3.14 18.85 9.66
CA ARG A 133 -2.07 19.82 9.42
C ARG A 133 -2.34 21.16 10.09
N GLU A 134 -3.54 21.69 9.91
CA GLU A 134 -3.91 22.99 10.48
C GLU A 134 -3.99 22.97 12.02
N VAL A 135 -4.48 21.86 12.61
CA VAL A 135 -4.50 21.68 14.07
C VAL A 135 -3.08 21.68 14.64
N ILE A 136 -2.21 20.83 14.08
CA ILE A 136 -0.82 20.77 14.55
C ILE A 136 -0.09 22.09 14.32
N LYS A 137 -0.27 22.71 13.16
CA LYS A 137 0.34 24.00 12.82
C LYS A 137 -0.06 25.11 13.80
N LYS A 138 -1.34 25.19 14.18
CA LYS A 138 -1.83 26.16 15.16
C LYS A 138 -1.16 25.98 16.52
N GLU A 139 -1.04 24.75 17.00
CA GLU A 139 -0.43 24.48 18.28
C GLU A 139 1.10 24.61 18.25
N ALA A 140 1.72 24.15 17.17
CA ALA A 140 3.16 24.23 16.97
C ALA A 140 3.66 25.67 16.81
N GLY A 141 2.87 26.55 16.19
CA GLY A 141 3.19 27.97 16.05
C GLY A 141 3.33 28.73 17.36
N LEU A 142 2.91 28.15 18.49
CA LEU A 142 3.19 28.66 19.83
C LEU A 142 4.60 28.30 20.35
N LEU A 143 5.28 27.38 19.69
CA LEU A 143 6.57 26.82 20.12
C LEU A 143 7.72 27.14 19.16
N PHE A 144 7.42 27.26 17.85
CA PHE A 144 8.41 27.53 16.81
C PHE A 144 7.80 28.17 15.56
N GLU A 145 8.64 28.75 14.71
CA GLU A 145 8.21 29.37 13.45
C GLU A 145 7.98 28.30 12.36
N ILE A 146 6.92 28.47 11.56
CA ILE A 146 6.54 27.54 10.50
C ILE A 146 6.46 28.29 9.17
N PHE A 147 7.17 27.78 8.16
CA PHE A 147 7.19 28.32 6.80
C PHE A 147 6.63 27.26 5.84
N GLU A 148 5.62 27.61 5.07
CA GLU A 148 5.01 26.75 4.07
C GLU A 148 5.45 27.20 2.66
N HIS A 149 5.99 26.24 1.88
CA HIS A 149 6.47 26.49 0.53
C HIS A 149 5.67 25.64 -0.45
N LYS A 150 4.79 26.31 -1.22
CA LYS A 150 4.00 25.67 -2.29
C LYS A 150 4.87 25.51 -3.54
N ALA A 151 5.84 24.63 -3.48
CA ALA A 151 6.79 24.38 -4.56
C ALA A 151 7.36 22.97 -4.48
N LYS A 152 7.90 22.48 -5.59
CA LYS A 152 8.62 21.21 -5.64
C LYS A 152 10.09 21.47 -5.30
N ALA A 153 10.66 20.70 -4.38
CA ALA A 153 12.12 20.66 -4.20
C ALA A 153 12.76 19.96 -5.39
N THR A 154 13.67 20.65 -6.08
CA THR A 154 14.26 20.19 -7.34
C THR A 154 15.73 19.81 -7.22
N ASN A 155 16.45 20.46 -6.29
CA ASN A 155 17.86 20.21 -6.08
C ASN A 155 18.23 20.42 -4.61
N ILE A 156 19.40 19.90 -4.22
CA ILE A 156 19.98 20.06 -2.89
C ILE A 156 21.48 20.23 -3.05
N ALA A 157 22.09 21.10 -2.27
CA ALA A 157 23.54 21.21 -2.17
C ALA A 157 23.94 21.19 -0.70
N LYS A 158 25.02 20.47 -0.39
CA LYS A 158 25.61 20.52 0.94
C LYS A 158 26.54 21.73 1.03
N ASP A 159 26.27 22.62 1.99
CA ASP A 159 27.09 23.79 2.30
C ASP A 159 27.61 23.64 3.73
N ALA A 160 28.87 23.25 3.84
CA ALA A 160 29.53 22.92 5.11
C ALA A 160 28.71 21.96 5.97
N TYR A 161 27.97 22.49 6.96
CA TYR A 161 27.15 21.73 7.90
C TYR A 161 25.64 21.83 7.60
N ARG A 162 25.23 22.60 6.59
CA ARG A 162 23.84 22.88 6.21
C ARG A 162 23.53 22.36 4.80
N TYR A 163 22.26 22.37 4.47
CA TYR A 163 21.76 22.00 3.15
C TYR A 163 21.02 23.17 2.51
N ALA A 164 21.37 23.49 1.27
CA ALA A 164 20.65 24.44 0.44
C ALA A 164 19.69 23.66 -0.47
N ILE A 165 18.40 23.78 -0.22
CA ILE A 165 17.32 23.12 -0.96
C ILE A 165 16.77 24.10 -1.98
N GLN A 166 16.93 23.83 -3.27
CA GLN A 166 16.40 24.65 -4.36
C GLN A 166 14.97 24.22 -4.67
N LEU A 167 14.09 25.20 -4.78
CA LEU A 167 12.68 25.00 -5.12
C LEU A 167 12.40 25.34 -6.61
N SER A 168 11.28 24.80 -7.12
CA SER A 168 10.84 25.04 -8.52
C SER A 168 10.46 26.48 -8.84
N ASN A 169 10.22 27.32 -7.84
CA ASN A 169 9.99 28.76 -7.94
C ASN A 169 11.29 29.59 -7.79
N SER A 170 12.46 28.95 -7.87
CA SER A 170 13.80 29.55 -7.71
C SER A 170 14.15 30.01 -6.28
N GLU A 171 13.31 29.77 -5.30
CA GLU A 171 13.63 30.00 -3.88
C GLU A 171 14.66 28.95 -3.40
N VAL A 172 15.52 29.34 -2.46
CA VAL A 172 16.50 28.47 -1.81
C VAL A 172 16.29 28.49 -0.31
N ILE A 173 16.10 27.33 0.28
CA ILE A 173 15.92 27.14 1.71
C ILE A 173 17.22 26.57 2.30
N ILE A 174 17.73 27.20 3.35
CA ILE A 174 18.90 26.70 4.07
C ILE A 174 18.42 26.00 5.34
N SER A 175 18.81 24.73 5.52
CA SER A 175 18.36 23.91 6.64
C SER A 175 19.51 23.14 7.29
N ASP A 176 19.42 22.97 8.62
CA ASP A 176 20.35 22.16 9.41
C ASP A 176 20.01 20.67 9.35
N TYR A 177 18.70 20.36 9.28
CA TYR A 177 18.16 19.00 9.26
C TYR A 177 17.13 18.83 8.14
N LEU A 178 17.16 17.67 7.48
CA LEU A 178 16.33 17.44 6.30
C LEU A 178 15.59 16.10 6.37
N PHE A 179 14.28 16.13 6.21
CA PHE A 179 13.44 14.96 6.03
C PHE A 179 12.97 14.85 4.58
N ILE A 180 13.26 13.72 3.93
CA ILE A 180 12.76 13.37 2.60
C ILE A 180 11.62 12.39 2.76
N THR A 181 10.41 12.88 2.61
CA THR A 181 9.15 12.13 2.77
C THR A 181 8.28 12.23 1.51
N VAL A 182 8.91 12.53 0.37
CA VAL A 182 8.25 12.51 -0.93
C VAL A 182 7.72 11.10 -1.19
N GLY A 183 6.50 11.01 -1.64
CA GLY A 183 5.85 9.74 -1.94
C GLY A 183 6.57 8.96 -3.03
N GLN A 184 5.80 8.24 -3.81
CA GLN A 184 6.35 7.45 -4.89
C GLN A 184 6.81 8.33 -6.06
N ILE A 185 8.04 8.11 -6.54
CA ILE A 185 8.56 8.65 -7.79
C ILE A 185 8.45 7.51 -8.80
N SER A 186 7.38 7.49 -9.61
CA SER A 186 7.13 6.43 -10.59
C SER A 186 7.46 6.87 -12.00
N GLU A 187 8.12 6.00 -12.76
CA GLU A 187 8.26 6.14 -14.21
C GLU A 187 7.16 5.42 -14.98
N PRO A 188 6.86 5.88 -16.20
CA PRO A 188 5.97 5.18 -17.10
C PRO A 188 6.47 3.76 -17.40
N ILE A 189 5.62 2.74 -17.19
CA ILE A 189 6.00 1.33 -17.44
C ILE A 189 6.40 1.11 -18.91
N LEU A 190 5.76 1.78 -19.85
CA LEU A 190 6.06 1.63 -21.27
C LEU A 190 7.39 2.28 -21.70
N SER A 191 8.01 3.12 -20.89
CA SER A 191 9.37 3.62 -21.14
C SER A 191 10.38 2.47 -21.17
N SER A 192 10.17 1.45 -20.33
CA SER A 192 11.00 0.23 -20.29
C SER A 192 10.87 -0.64 -21.56
N PHE A 193 9.82 -0.47 -22.36
CA PHE A 193 9.64 -1.13 -23.66
C PHE A 193 10.11 -0.31 -24.86
N GLY A 194 10.79 0.83 -24.61
CA GLY A 194 11.33 1.68 -25.68
C GLY A 194 10.32 2.59 -26.37
N TYR A 195 9.07 2.65 -25.90
CA TYR A 195 8.05 3.52 -26.46
C TYR A 195 8.16 4.94 -25.87
N LYS A 196 8.79 5.84 -26.62
CA LYS A 196 8.85 7.28 -26.30
C LYS A 196 7.63 8.07 -26.78
N SER A 197 6.65 7.41 -27.40
CA SER A 197 5.50 8.07 -28.02
C SER A 197 4.45 8.51 -26.99
N LYS A 198 4.06 9.78 -27.07
CA LYS A 198 2.95 10.38 -26.27
C LYS A 198 1.55 9.98 -26.78
N THR A 199 1.42 9.05 -27.70
CA THR A 199 0.17 8.76 -28.42
C THR A 199 -0.67 7.73 -27.67
N LYS A 200 -1.83 8.17 -27.16
CA LYS A 200 -2.84 7.29 -26.55
C LYS A 200 -2.30 6.41 -25.40
N TYR A 201 -1.37 6.96 -24.61
CA TYR A 201 -0.87 6.35 -23.38
C TYR A 201 -0.98 7.32 -22.20
N ILE A 202 -1.73 6.95 -21.19
CA ILE A 202 -1.93 7.70 -19.94
C ILE A 202 -1.00 7.09 -18.90
N SER A 203 0.13 7.74 -18.65
CA SER A 203 1.20 7.25 -17.77
C SER A 203 1.02 7.65 -16.30
N GLN A 204 0.27 8.70 -16.04
CA GLN A 204 -0.02 9.17 -14.69
C GLN A 204 -1.42 8.74 -14.28
N PRO A 205 -1.57 7.94 -13.21
CA PRO A 205 -2.88 7.42 -12.82
C PRO A 205 -3.79 8.46 -12.16
N TYR A 206 -3.24 9.52 -11.61
CA TYR A 206 -4.00 10.59 -10.96
C TYR A 206 -3.58 11.96 -11.49
N PRO A 207 -4.41 13.02 -11.30
CA PRO A 207 -5.74 13.03 -10.65
C PRO A 207 -6.83 12.36 -11.51
N LEU A 208 -7.87 11.82 -10.85
CA LEU A 208 -9.07 11.29 -11.48
C LEU A 208 -10.27 12.22 -11.14
N PRO A 209 -11.20 12.45 -12.08
CA PRO A 209 -11.38 11.78 -13.39
C PRO A 209 -10.54 12.37 -14.55
N GLU A 210 -9.84 13.48 -14.36
CA GLU A 210 -9.24 14.33 -15.39
C GLU A 210 -8.36 13.54 -16.39
N GLN A 211 -7.57 12.57 -15.88
CA GLN A 211 -6.69 11.75 -16.72
C GLN A 211 -7.45 10.89 -17.74
N LEU A 212 -8.73 10.59 -17.49
CA LEU A 212 -9.55 9.70 -18.32
C LEU A 212 -10.60 10.44 -19.17
N GLU A 213 -10.69 11.76 -19.09
CA GLU A 213 -11.68 12.56 -19.83
C GLU A 213 -11.52 12.48 -21.36
N THR A 214 -10.28 12.29 -21.83
CA THR A 214 -9.97 12.20 -23.28
C THR A 214 -10.43 10.90 -23.92
N VAL A 215 -10.71 9.85 -23.13
CA VAL A 215 -11.16 8.54 -23.65
C VAL A 215 -12.64 8.59 -23.97
N LYS A 216 -13.02 8.30 -25.22
CA LYS A 216 -14.41 8.36 -25.69
C LYS A 216 -15.15 7.05 -25.49
N ALA A 217 -16.49 7.09 -25.52
CA ALA A 217 -17.36 5.93 -25.32
C ALA A 217 -17.18 4.84 -26.40
N GLU A 218 -16.93 5.24 -27.64
CA GLU A 218 -16.72 4.34 -28.78
C GLU A 218 -15.29 3.72 -28.82
N GLU A 219 -14.37 4.19 -27.96
CA GLU A 219 -13.00 3.71 -27.94
C GLU A 219 -12.83 2.51 -27.00
N ARG A 220 -11.72 1.81 -27.16
CA ARG A 220 -11.27 0.72 -26.27
C ARG A 220 -10.06 1.16 -25.47
N ILE A 221 -10.07 0.84 -24.20
CA ILE A 221 -8.92 1.15 -23.31
C ILE A 221 -8.43 -0.11 -22.61
N ALA A 222 -7.11 -0.30 -22.62
CA ALA A 222 -6.44 -1.31 -21.81
C ALA A 222 -5.94 -0.70 -20.50
N ILE A 223 -6.31 -1.30 -19.37
CA ILE A 223 -5.85 -0.90 -18.04
C ILE A 223 -4.73 -1.86 -17.60
N CYS A 224 -3.51 -1.33 -17.48
CA CYS A 224 -2.35 -2.07 -17.02
C CYS A 224 -2.31 -2.10 -15.49
N GLY A 225 -2.81 -3.17 -14.90
CA GLY A 225 -2.95 -3.40 -13.47
C GLY A 225 -4.30 -4.01 -13.11
N LEU A 226 -4.32 -4.81 -12.03
CA LEU A 226 -5.53 -5.41 -11.46
C LEU A 226 -5.60 -5.16 -9.93
N GLY A 227 -4.98 -4.05 -9.48
CA GLY A 227 -4.99 -3.57 -8.10
C GLY A 227 -5.86 -2.34 -7.92
N LEU A 228 -5.73 -1.65 -6.78
CA LEU A 228 -6.60 -0.53 -6.39
C LEU A 228 -6.66 0.60 -7.41
N THR A 229 -5.51 1.02 -7.97
CA THR A 229 -5.46 2.08 -8.98
C THR A 229 -6.20 1.72 -10.26
N ALA A 230 -6.14 0.44 -10.67
CA ALA A 230 -6.91 -0.06 -11.79
C ALA A 230 -8.41 -0.05 -11.51
N PHE A 231 -8.82 -0.44 -10.30
CA PHE A 231 -10.22 -0.35 -9.87
C PHE A 231 -10.73 1.09 -9.87
N ASP A 232 -9.93 2.05 -9.42
CA ASP A 232 -10.30 3.47 -9.46
C ASP A 232 -10.56 3.95 -10.90
N ALA A 233 -9.71 3.56 -11.85
CA ALA A 233 -9.89 3.88 -13.27
C ALA A 233 -11.15 3.21 -13.85
N ILE A 234 -11.40 1.94 -13.52
CA ILE A 234 -12.60 1.21 -13.94
C ILE A 234 -13.86 1.92 -13.43
N LEU A 235 -13.89 2.28 -12.13
CA LEU A 235 -15.03 3.00 -11.55
C LEU A 235 -15.22 4.37 -12.19
N THR A 236 -14.15 5.09 -12.49
CA THR A 236 -14.19 6.39 -13.17
C THR A 236 -14.76 6.29 -14.57
N LEU A 237 -14.38 5.26 -15.34
CA LEU A 237 -14.86 5.02 -16.70
C LEU A 237 -16.29 4.46 -16.75
N THR A 238 -16.84 4.03 -15.64
CA THR A 238 -18.15 3.37 -15.56
C THR A 238 -19.14 4.14 -14.68
N ILE A 239 -19.06 4.01 -13.37
CA ILE A 239 -19.92 4.73 -12.42
C ILE A 239 -19.73 6.25 -12.57
N GLY A 240 -18.50 6.71 -12.72
CA GLY A 240 -18.18 8.13 -12.93
C GLY A 240 -18.76 8.70 -14.22
N ARG A 241 -19.11 7.86 -15.19
CA ARG A 241 -19.80 8.24 -16.44
C ARG A 241 -21.33 8.07 -16.41
N GLY A 242 -21.88 7.78 -15.21
CA GLY A 242 -23.32 7.71 -14.99
C GLY A 242 -23.90 6.29 -15.02
N GLY A 243 -23.07 5.26 -15.16
CA GLY A 243 -23.51 3.88 -15.00
C GLY A 243 -23.94 3.60 -13.55
N LYS A 244 -24.85 2.65 -13.34
CA LYS A 244 -25.47 2.39 -12.05
C LYS A 244 -25.38 0.92 -11.65
N ILE A 245 -25.17 0.67 -10.37
CA ILE A 245 -25.34 -0.67 -9.80
C ILE A 245 -26.74 -0.81 -9.23
N VAL A 246 -27.42 -1.88 -9.61
CA VAL A 246 -28.74 -2.24 -9.09
C VAL A 246 -28.66 -3.65 -8.51
N VAL A 247 -29.09 -3.80 -7.27
CA VAL A 247 -29.15 -5.11 -6.60
C VAL A 247 -30.50 -5.76 -6.91
N LYS A 248 -30.49 -6.93 -7.57
CA LYS A 248 -31.66 -7.76 -7.81
C LYS A 248 -31.44 -9.15 -7.22
N ASN A 249 -32.31 -9.58 -6.34
CA ASN A 249 -32.20 -10.88 -5.65
C ASN A 249 -30.83 -11.09 -4.95
N GLY A 250 -30.29 -10.03 -4.33
CA GLY A 250 -29.01 -10.08 -3.65
C GLY A 250 -27.77 -10.12 -4.58
N VAL A 251 -27.95 -9.92 -5.89
CA VAL A 251 -26.88 -9.91 -6.89
C VAL A 251 -26.78 -8.52 -7.53
N GLU A 252 -25.59 -7.98 -7.56
CA GLU A 252 -25.28 -6.71 -8.21
C GLU A 252 -25.35 -6.86 -9.74
N ASN A 253 -26.05 -5.95 -10.39
CA ASN A 253 -26.14 -5.85 -11.85
C ASN A 253 -25.76 -4.43 -12.27
N TYR A 254 -24.97 -4.32 -13.31
CA TYR A 254 -24.58 -3.03 -13.88
C TYR A 254 -25.57 -2.61 -14.97
N ILE A 255 -26.01 -1.36 -14.90
CA ILE A 255 -26.83 -0.72 -15.93
C ILE A 255 -25.97 0.33 -16.62
N PRO A 256 -25.57 0.13 -17.89
CA PRO A 256 -24.75 1.08 -18.62
C PRO A 256 -25.47 2.41 -18.85
N SER A 257 -24.70 3.50 -18.84
CA SER A 257 -25.13 4.84 -19.23
C SER A 257 -25.04 5.06 -20.75
N GLY A 258 -24.30 4.21 -21.47
CA GLY A 258 -23.94 4.37 -22.88
C GLY A 258 -22.75 5.31 -23.12
N LYS A 259 -22.09 5.77 -22.06
CA LYS A 259 -20.89 6.63 -22.12
C LYS A 259 -19.61 5.88 -21.74
N GLU A 260 -19.72 4.60 -21.40
CA GLU A 260 -18.58 3.75 -21.04
C GLU A 260 -17.80 3.34 -22.29
N PRO A 261 -16.45 3.38 -22.27
CA PRO A 261 -15.64 2.71 -23.28
C PRO A 261 -15.64 1.20 -23.04
N GLN A 262 -15.18 0.43 -24.02
CA GLN A 262 -14.84 -0.97 -23.81
C GLN A 262 -13.53 -1.07 -23.03
N ILE A 263 -13.54 -1.74 -21.87
CA ILE A 263 -12.41 -1.84 -20.97
C ILE A 263 -11.81 -3.24 -21.02
N VAL A 264 -10.51 -3.33 -21.23
CA VAL A 264 -9.74 -4.58 -21.10
C VAL A 264 -8.70 -4.39 -19.99
N ALA A 265 -8.68 -5.24 -18.98
CA ALA A 265 -7.71 -5.14 -17.88
C ALA A 265 -6.79 -6.35 -17.84
N PHE A 266 -5.53 -6.13 -17.44
CA PHE A 266 -4.51 -7.16 -17.35
C PHE A 266 -3.44 -6.81 -16.29
N SER A 267 -2.68 -7.82 -15.85
CA SER A 267 -1.55 -7.62 -14.96
C SER A 267 -0.41 -8.58 -15.29
N ARG A 268 0.73 -8.40 -14.65
CA ARG A 268 1.90 -9.28 -14.81
C ARG A 268 1.60 -10.72 -14.38
N SER A 269 0.98 -10.92 -13.22
CA SER A 269 0.57 -12.24 -12.73
C SER A 269 -0.70 -12.77 -13.38
N GLY A 270 -1.47 -11.93 -14.08
CA GLY A 270 -2.80 -12.26 -14.58
C GLY A 270 -3.89 -12.33 -13.51
N LEU A 271 -3.58 -12.06 -12.25
CA LEU A 271 -4.51 -12.18 -11.13
C LEU A 271 -4.96 -10.84 -10.60
N PRO A 272 -6.26 -10.65 -10.31
CA PRO A 272 -6.77 -9.53 -9.52
C PRO A 272 -6.28 -9.59 -8.06
N PHE A 273 -6.41 -8.47 -7.35
CA PHE A 273 -6.22 -8.45 -5.90
C PHE A 273 -7.38 -9.16 -5.21
N PHE A 274 -7.07 -9.83 -4.11
CA PHE A 274 -8.09 -10.45 -3.26
C PHE A 274 -8.97 -9.40 -2.59
N SER A 275 -10.27 -9.65 -2.53
CA SER A 275 -11.20 -8.77 -1.82
C SER A 275 -10.95 -8.81 -0.32
N ARG A 276 -11.12 -7.65 0.32
CA ARG A 276 -11.10 -7.53 1.76
C ARG A 276 -12.30 -8.26 2.37
N PRO A 277 -12.10 -9.13 3.36
CA PRO A 277 -13.20 -9.80 4.03
C PRO A 277 -14.00 -8.82 4.90
N SER A 278 -15.25 -9.13 5.17
CA SER A 278 -16.00 -8.50 6.23
C SER A 278 -15.28 -8.74 7.56
N LEU A 279 -15.03 -7.66 8.30
CA LEU A 279 -14.45 -7.79 9.63
C LEU A 279 -15.53 -8.30 10.59
N GLY A 280 -15.30 -9.46 11.19
CA GLY A 280 -16.04 -9.90 12.37
C GLY A 280 -15.59 -9.11 13.62
N ALA A 281 -16.19 -9.43 14.78
CA ALA A 281 -15.65 -8.91 16.03
C ALA A 281 -14.15 -9.25 16.11
N PRO A 282 -13.30 -8.32 16.57
CA PRO A 282 -11.86 -8.50 16.58
C PRO A 282 -11.50 -9.63 17.56
N LEU A 283 -11.40 -10.83 17.02
CA LEU A 283 -10.83 -11.96 17.74
C LEU A 283 -9.33 -11.78 17.65
N LYS A 284 -8.73 -11.39 18.77
CA LYS A 284 -7.28 -11.28 18.86
C LYS A 284 -6.67 -12.65 18.55
N TYR A 285 -6.14 -12.80 17.35
CA TYR A 285 -5.41 -13.99 16.94
C TYR A 285 -3.96 -13.85 17.42
N GLU A 286 -3.52 -14.75 18.29
CA GLU A 286 -2.13 -14.84 18.70
C GLU A 286 -1.42 -15.92 17.88
N PRO A 287 -0.30 -15.59 17.21
CA PRO A 287 0.42 -16.56 16.40
C PRO A 287 1.02 -17.66 17.28
N ILE A 288 1.00 -18.89 16.78
CA ILE A 288 1.58 -20.06 17.45
C ILE A 288 3.00 -20.30 16.97
N VAL A 289 3.20 -20.27 15.66
CA VAL A 289 4.44 -20.67 15.00
C VAL A 289 5.20 -19.44 14.48
N PHE A 290 4.49 -18.53 13.81
CA PHE A 290 5.09 -17.40 13.13
C PHE A 290 5.10 -16.17 14.01
N ASN A 291 6.14 -16.04 14.83
CA ASN A 291 6.35 -14.93 15.76
C ASN A 291 7.82 -14.49 15.80
N GLN A 292 8.10 -13.40 16.49
CA GLN A 292 9.46 -12.83 16.56
C GLN A 292 10.48 -13.82 17.15
N SER A 293 10.11 -14.56 18.20
CA SER A 293 11.00 -15.55 18.81
C SER A 293 11.38 -16.68 17.84
N ALA A 294 10.47 -17.07 16.94
CA ALA A 294 10.79 -18.05 15.90
C ALA A 294 11.84 -17.51 14.91
N ILE A 295 11.73 -16.24 14.50
CA ILE A 295 12.71 -15.58 13.64
C ILE A 295 14.08 -15.49 14.34
N ASP A 296 14.10 -15.12 15.62
CA ASP A 296 15.35 -15.08 16.41
C ASP A 296 15.98 -16.47 16.55
N GLY A 297 15.15 -17.49 16.77
CA GLY A 297 15.59 -18.90 16.79
C GLY A 297 16.22 -19.34 15.47
N LEU A 298 15.66 -18.93 14.34
CA LEU A 298 16.24 -19.18 13.00
C LEU A 298 17.58 -18.47 12.84
N ARG A 299 17.66 -17.18 13.21
CA ARG A 299 18.89 -16.40 13.13
C ARG A 299 20.02 -17.00 13.98
N ASN A 300 19.70 -17.49 15.17
CA ASN A 300 20.65 -18.19 16.03
C ASN A 300 21.15 -19.52 15.43
N LYS A 301 20.30 -20.18 14.62
CA LYS A 301 20.62 -21.49 14.04
C LYS A 301 21.37 -21.40 12.71
N VAL A 302 20.95 -20.48 11.82
CA VAL A 302 21.46 -20.42 10.44
C VAL A 302 22.24 -19.13 10.12
N GLY A 303 22.27 -18.15 11.03
CA GLY A 303 22.93 -16.86 10.87
C GLY A 303 21.94 -15.70 10.67
N MET A 304 22.44 -14.47 10.76
CA MET A 304 21.62 -13.25 10.75
C MET A 304 20.81 -13.04 9.48
N LYS A 305 21.31 -13.51 8.34
CA LYS A 305 20.62 -13.43 7.04
C LYS A 305 19.88 -14.72 6.76
N LEU A 306 18.56 -14.61 6.59
CA LEU A 306 17.67 -15.75 6.35
C LEU A 306 17.42 -15.94 4.85
N ASP A 307 17.00 -17.14 4.46
CA ASP A 307 16.37 -17.40 3.17
C ASP A 307 14.85 -17.44 3.35
N TYR A 308 14.13 -16.56 2.61
CA TYR A 308 12.68 -16.44 2.76
C TYR A 308 11.94 -17.73 2.45
N ASP A 309 12.32 -18.40 1.35
CA ASP A 309 11.63 -19.60 0.89
C ASP A 309 11.91 -20.81 1.81
N ARG A 310 13.16 -20.93 2.27
CA ARG A 310 13.59 -22.06 3.09
C ARG A 310 13.26 -21.89 4.58
N ASP A 311 13.43 -20.67 5.11
CA ASP A 311 13.43 -20.45 6.56
C ASP A 311 12.11 -19.80 7.04
N ILE A 312 11.54 -18.83 6.30
CA ILE A 312 10.43 -18.00 6.74
C ILE A 312 9.09 -18.51 6.20
N LEU A 313 9.01 -18.79 4.91
CA LEU A 313 7.78 -19.19 4.24
C LEU A 313 7.14 -20.47 4.84
N PRO A 314 7.90 -21.49 5.26
CA PRO A 314 7.31 -22.66 5.94
C PRO A 314 6.61 -22.31 7.26
N LEU A 315 7.15 -21.34 8.04
CA LEU A 315 6.49 -20.87 9.26
C LEU A 315 5.17 -20.16 8.97
N ILE A 316 5.17 -19.31 7.93
CA ILE A 316 3.97 -18.62 7.46
C ILE A 316 2.90 -19.64 7.03
N PHE A 317 3.25 -20.64 6.23
CA PHE A 317 2.30 -21.67 5.80
C PHE A 317 1.75 -22.51 6.94
N THR A 318 2.59 -22.86 7.90
CA THR A 318 2.12 -23.59 9.10
C THR A 318 1.12 -22.74 9.90
N GLU A 319 1.40 -21.45 10.07
CA GLU A 319 0.48 -20.53 10.75
C GLU A 319 -0.83 -20.36 9.96
N MET A 320 -0.77 -20.30 8.62
CA MET A 320 -1.96 -20.23 7.76
C MET A 320 -2.83 -21.49 7.89
N ARG A 321 -2.24 -22.69 7.98
CA ARG A 321 -2.97 -23.95 8.24
C ARG A 321 -3.66 -23.92 9.60
N VAL A 322 -2.97 -23.43 10.63
CA VAL A 322 -3.55 -23.24 11.97
C VAL A 322 -4.76 -22.31 11.90
N ALA A 323 -4.64 -21.15 11.26
CA ALA A 323 -5.70 -20.18 11.10
C ALA A 323 -6.90 -20.75 10.30
N TYR A 324 -6.61 -21.50 9.23
CA TYR A 324 -7.60 -22.18 8.41
C TYR A 324 -8.47 -23.16 9.24
N HIS A 325 -7.83 -24.12 9.90
CA HIS A 325 -8.54 -25.11 10.70
C HIS A 325 -9.28 -24.50 11.89
N ARG A 326 -8.69 -23.50 12.51
CA ARG A 326 -9.35 -22.74 13.58
C ARG A 326 -10.64 -22.09 13.11
N ALA A 327 -10.64 -21.40 11.98
CA ALA A 327 -11.83 -20.78 11.41
C ALA A 327 -12.85 -21.83 10.94
N LYS A 328 -12.41 -22.91 10.31
CA LYS A 328 -13.28 -24.02 9.92
C LYS A 328 -13.98 -24.65 11.13
N TYR A 329 -13.22 -24.90 12.18
CA TYR A 329 -13.76 -25.50 13.41
C TYR A 329 -14.75 -24.56 14.11
N GLY A 330 -14.47 -23.25 14.09
CA GLY A 330 -15.38 -22.22 14.59
C GLY A 330 -16.69 -22.15 13.85
N ARG A 331 -16.63 -22.23 12.51
CA ARG A 331 -17.80 -22.28 11.64
C ARG A 331 -18.65 -23.52 11.87
N ASP A 332 -18.00 -24.68 11.97
CA ASP A 332 -18.68 -25.98 12.00
C ASP A 332 -19.15 -26.37 13.41
N TYR A 333 -18.48 -25.92 14.47
CA TYR A 333 -18.71 -26.39 15.86
C TYR A 333 -18.88 -25.26 16.89
N GLY A 334 -18.71 -24.01 16.50
CA GLY A 334 -18.87 -22.84 17.37
C GLY A 334 -17.60 -22.41 18.11
N TRP A 335 -17.68 -21.22 18.71
CA TRP A 335 -16.52 -20.49 19.23
C TRP A 335 -15.81 -21.17 20.43
N GLU A 336 -16.55 -21.75 21.35
CA GLU A 336 -15.95 -22.42 22.52
C GLU A 336 -15.02 -23.56 22.12
N LYS A 337 -15.43 -24.35 21.13
CA LYS A 337 -14.60 -25.44 20.59
C LYS A 337 -13.38 -24.93 19.84
N THR A 338 -13.49 -23.75 19.20
CA THR A 338 -12.35 -23.09 18.56
C THR A 338 -11.26 -22.71 19.56
N GLN A 339 -11.63 -22.23 20.76
CA GLN A 339 -10.65 -21.91 21.80
C GLN A 339 -9.93 -23.17 22.30
N LYS A 340 -10.64 -24.27 22.45
CA LYS A 340 -10.04 -25.55 22.80
C LYS A 340 -9.02 -25.99 21.72
N LEU A 341 -9.42 -25.98 20.45
CA LEU A 341 -8.52 -26.32 19.34
C LEU A 341 -7.27 -25.44 19.30
N HIS A 342 -7.41 -24.15 19.57
CA HIS A 342 -6.27 -23.24 19.66
C HIS A 342 -5.30 -23.62 20.78
N THR A 343 -5.83 -24.05 21.94
CA THR A 343 -5.03 -24.57 23.06
C THR A 343 -4.34 -25.88 22.66
N ASP A 344 -5.03 -26.76 21.95
CA ASP A 344 -4.49 -28.03 21.47
C ASP A 344 -3.35 -27.79 20.44
N PHE A 345 -3.47 -26.82 19.52
CA PHE A 345 -2.39 -26.42 18.63
C PHE A 345 -1.18 -25.88 19.39
N ARG A 346 -1.39 -25.04 20.40
CA ARG A 346 -0.30 -24.49 21.22
C ARG A 346 0.44 -25.60 21.99
N TYR A 347 -0.29 -26.54 22.57
CA TYR A 347 0.29 -27.71 23.24
C TYR A 347 1.04 -28.61 22.25
N ALA A 348 0.44 -28.90 21.11
CA ALA A 348 1.07 -29.71 20.05
C ALA A 348 2.35 -29.06 19.52
N PHE A 349 2.40 -27.72 19.39
CA PHE A 349 3.60 -26.99 19.04
C PHE A 349 4.71 -27.16 20.10
N GLN A 350 4.36 -26.98 21.37
CA GLN A 350 5.31 -27.12 22.50
C GLN A 350 5.89 -28.54 22.62
N THR A 351 5.12 -29.54 22.23
CA THR A 351 5.51 -30.97 22.30
C THR A 351 6.08 -31.51 20.98
N GLY A 352 6.25 -30.67 19.94
CA GLY A 352 6.78 -31.08 18.62
C GLY A 352 5.81 -31.92 17.77
N ASN A 353 4.51 -31.95 18.14
CA ASN A 353 3.49 -32.75 17.46
C ASN A 353 2.55 -31.93 16.55
N LEU A 354 2.82 -30.65 16.33
CA LEU A 354 1.91 -29.76 15.59
C LEU A 354 1.68 -30.24 14.16
N GLU A 355 2.76 -30.62 13.45
CA GLU A 355 2.64 -31.09 12.06
C GLU A 355 1.81 -32.38 11.96
N LYS A 356 1.95 -33.29 12.93
CA LYS A 356 1.11 -34.50 12.99
C LYS A 356 -0.36 -34.16 13.15
N LEU A 357 -0.68 -33.22 14.06
CA LEU A 357 -2.07 -32.77 14.29
C LEU A 357 -2.65 -32.07 13.06
N LEU A 358 -1.87 -31.20 12.39
CA LEU A 358 -2.32 -30.53 11.18
C LEU A 358 -2.58 -31.52 10.04
N ASN A 359 -1.69 -32.53 9.84
CA ASN A 359 -1.87 -33.55 8.81
C ASN A 359 -3.11 -34.44 9.09
N GLU A 360 -3.41 -34.71 10.34
CA GLU A 360 -4.64 -35.40 10.73
C GLU A 360 -5.88 -34.59 10.36
N LEU A 361 -5.91 -33.30 10.69
CA LEU A 361 -7.00 -32.40 10.32
C LEU A 361 -7.15 -32.24 8.80
N ASP A 362 -6.04 -32.13 8.06
CA ASP A 362 -6.03 -32.05 6.61
C ASP A 362 -6.59 -33.34 5.96
N SER A 363 -6.32 -34.53 6.55
CA SER A 363 -6.83 -35.79 6.02
C SER A 363 -8.35 -35.93 6.05
N HIS A 364 -9.02 -35.16 6.91
CA HIS A 364 -10.47 -35.09 7.03
C HIS A 364 -11.09 -33.95 6.20
N ASP A 365 -10.27 -33.21 5.43
CA ASP A 365 -10.72 -32.09 4.62
C ASP A 365 -10.61 -32.38 3.13
N SER A 366 -11.67 -32.07 2.38
CA SER A 366 -11.64 -32.13 0.91
C SER A 366 -10.79 -31.02 0.28
N PHE A 367 -10.48 -29.99 1.05
CA PHE A 367 -9.60 -28.88 0.68
C PHE A 367 -8.36 -28.93 1.58
N VAL A 368 -7.29 -29.49 1.05
CA VAL A 368 -5.98 -29.43 1.71
C VAL A 368 -5.33 -28.10 1.34
N PHE A 369 -5.03 -27.29 2.34
CA PHE A 369 -4.23 -26.09 2.17
C PHE A 369 -2.77 -26.50 1.91
N SER A 370 -2.52 -27.04 0.70
CA SER A 370 -1.20 -27.50 0.35
C SER A 370 -0.32 -26.36 -0.16
N HIS A 371 0.96 -26.44 0.15
CA HIS A 371 1.99 -25.52 -0.31
C HIS A 371 2.03 -25.42 -1.85
N LYS A 372 1.74 -26.51 -2.58
CA LYS A 372 1.78 -26.54 -4.05
C LYS A 372 0.56 -25.88 -4.68
N ASP A 373 -0.64 -26.18 -4.19
CA ASP A 373 -1.90 -25.67 -4.75
C ASP A 373 -2.06 -24.18 -4.43
N TYR A 374 -1.59 -23.77 -3.25
CA TYR A 374 -1.56 -22.37 -2.84
C TYR A 374 -0.67 -21.52 -3.75
N TYR A 375 0.48 -22.06 -4.17
CA TYR A 375 1.45 -21.35 -5.00
C TYR A 375 0.87 -20.99 -6.37
N PHE A 376 0.22 -21.93 -7.07
CA PHE A 376 -0.25 -21.73 -8.45
C PHE A 376 -1.48 -20.85 -8.56
N GLU A 377 -2.47 -21.00 -7.68
CA GLU A 377 -3.69 -20.18 -7.72
C GLU A 377 -3.49 -18.75 -7.22
N PHE A 378 -2.45 -18.51 -6.42
CA PHE A 378 -2.23 -17.24 -5.76
C PHE A 378 -1.07 -16.40 -6.33
N TYR A 379 -0.15 -17.01 -7.08
CA TYR A 379 1.07 -16.33 -7.51
C TYR A 379 1.08 -15.96 -9.00
N ASP A 380 0.82 -16.90 -9.88
CA ASP A 380 0.91 -16.70 -11.32
C ASP A 380 0.05 -17.72 -12.08
N THR A 381 -0.69 -17.24 -13.08
CA THR A 381 -1.53 -18.07 -13.95
C THR A 381 -0.81 -18.57 -15.20
N SER A 382 0.44 -18.20 -15.42
CA SER A 382 1.19 -18.56 -16.66
C SER A 382 1.35 -20.05 -16.88
N ALA A 383 1.44 -20.84 -15.80
CA ALA A 383 1.58 -22.30 -15.86
C ALA A 383 0.26 -23.06 -16.07
N MET A 384 -0.90 -22.41 -16.02
CA MET A 384 -2.22 -23.07 -16.04
C MET A 384 -2.67 -23.56 -17.43
N GLY A 385 -2.02 -23.12 -18.52
CA GLY A 385 -2.20 -23.66 -19.86
C GLY A 385 -3.58 -23.46 -20.46
N PHE A 386 -4.15 -22.27 -20.40
CA PHE A 386 -5.47 -21.93 -20.96
C PHE A 386 -5.53 -22.12 -22.48
N ALA A 387 -6.67 -22.59 -22.99
CA ALA A 387 -6.85 -22.79 -24.43
C ALA A 387 -6.84 -21.44 -25.18
N ASP A 388 -7.57 -20.46 -24.65
CA ASP A 388 -7.79 -19.14 -25.27
C ASP A 388 -8.17 -18.07 -24.24
N SER A 389 -8.40 -16.86 -24.70
CA SER A 389 -8.84 -15.73 -23.89
C SER A 389 -10.18 -15.95 -23.18
N THR A 390 -11.11 -16.69 -23.81
CA THR A 390 -12.44 -16.97 -23.25
C THR A 390 -12.36 -17.96 -22.08
N SER A 391 -11.55 -19.01 -22.21
CA SER A 391 -11.32 -19.99 -21.14
C SER A 391 -10.65 -19.34 -19.93
N TYR A 392 -9.69 -18.44 -20.17
CA TYR A 392 -9.05 -17.65 -19.11
C TYR A 392 -10.04 -16.68 -18.45
N GLU A 393 -10.80 -15.88 -19.21
CA GLU A 393 -11.79 -14.95 -18.70
C GLU A 393 -12.87 -15.63 -17.84
N ASN A 394 -13.34 -16.80 -18.27
CA ASN A 394 -14.28 -17.63 -17.51
C ASN A 394 -13.66 -18.17 -16.21
N TRP A 395 -12.38 -18.49 -16.22
CA TRP A 395 -11.66 -18.92 -15.01
C TRP A 395 -11.53 -17.75 -14.03
N ILE A 396 -11.09 -16.57 -14.48
CA ILE A 396 -10.98 -15.35 -13.66
C ILE A 396 -12.33 -14.99 -13.04
N ARG A 397 -13.42 -15.07 -13.81
CA ARG A 397 -14.76 -14.78 -13.29
C ARG A 397 -15.12 -15.70 -12.13
N ARG A 398 -14.92 -17.02 -12.29
CA ARG A 398 -15.18 -17.99 -11.21
C ARG A 398 -14.27 -17.75 -10.00
N TRP A 399 -13.02 -17.40 -10.23
CA TRP A 399 -12.10 -17.07 -9.17
C TRP A 399 -12.59 -15.87 -8.37
N LEU A 400 -13.01 -14.78 -9.02
CA LEU A 400 -13.59 -13.58 -8.39
C LEU A 400 -14.92 -13.89 -7.65
N GLU A 401 -15.78 -14.73 -8.22
CA GLU A 401 -17.03 -15.17 -7.59
C GLU A 401 -16.77 -15.91 -6.27
N ASN A 402 -15.79 -16.81 -6.28
CA ASN A 402 -15.38 -17.55 -5.08
C ASN A 402 -14.75 -16.61 -4.04
N ASP A 403 -13.84 -15.75 -4.47
CA ASP A 403 -13.20 -14.78 -3.57
C ASP A 403 -14.24 -13.83 -2.93
N LEU A 404 -15.21 -13.36 -3.69
CA LEU A 404 -16.30 -12.53 -3.19
C LEU A 404 -17.18 -13.27 -2.17
N LYS A 405 -17.52 -14.53 -2.45
CA LYS A 405 -18.28 -15.38 -1.53
C LYS A 405 -17.56 -15.52 -0.19
N GLU A 406 -16.28 -15.88 -0.23
CA GLU A 406 -15.45 -16.02 0.98
C GLU A 406 -15.30 -14.69 1.73
N SER A 407 -15.14 -13.57 1.00
CA SER A 407 -15.04 -12.24 1.61
C SER A 407 -16.33 -11.79 2.30
N ARG A 408 -17.49 -12.13 1.74
CA ARG A 408 -18.80 -11.85 2.34
C ARG A 408 -19.06 -12.68 3.61
N SER A 409 -18.55 -13.89 3.65
CA SER A 409 -18.59 -14.73 4.86
C SER A 409 -17.77 -14.14 6.00
N GLY A 410 -16.70 -13.41 5.67
CA GLY A 410 -15.82 -12.77 6.64
C GLY A 410 -14.83 -13.74 7.31
N THR A 411 -13.83 -13.18 7.98
CA THR A 411 -12.72 -13.97 8.58
C THR A 411 -13.17 -15.02 9.62
N PRO A 412 -14.22 -14.82 10.44
CA PRO A 412 -14.63 -15.84 11.39
C PRO A 412 -15.24 -17.10 10.74
N LEU A 413 -15.84 -16.95 9.55
CA LEU A 413 -16.60 -18.01 8.89
C LEU A 413 -15.94 -18.52 7.59
N SER A 414 -14.97 -17.80 7.05
CA SER A 414 -14.20 -18.23 5.90
C SER A 414 -12.82 -18.74 6.32
N PRO A 415 -12.56 -20.05 6.27
CA PRO A 415 -11.23 -20.60 6.56
C PRO A 415 -10.13 -20.05 5.64
N ILE A 416 -10.46 -19.85 4.36
CA ILE A 416 -9.51 -19.30 3.37
C ILE A 416 -9.15 -17.87 3.74
N LYS A 417 -10.13 -17.01 4.04
CA LYS A 417 -9.85 -15.62 4.43
C LYS A 417 -9.10 -15.54 5.76
N ALA A 418 -9.40 -16.40 6.71
CA ALA A 418 -8.65 -16.49 7.96
C ALA A 418 -7.18 -16.85 7.73
N ALA A 419 -6.90 -17.80 6.85
CA ALA A 419 -5.53 -18.14 6.46
C ALA A 419 -4.82 -16.98 5.77
N LEU A 420 -5.48 -16.29 4.82
CA LEU A 420 -4.91 -15.15 4.10
C LEU A 420 -4.64 -13.94 5.00
N GLU A 421 -5.48 -13.72 6.02
CA GLU A 421 -5.28 -12.61 6.97
C GLU A 421 -4.03 -12.78 7.84
N VAL A 422 -3.47 -13.98 7.98
CA VAL A 422 -2.15 -14.22 8.61
C VAL A 422 -1.07 -13.33 7.99
N LEU A 423 -1.04 -13.23 6.66
CA LEU A 423 -0.06 -12.40 5.94
C LEU A 423 -0.21 -10.91 6.23
N ARG A 424 -1.43 -10.48 6.55
CA ARG A 424 -1.71 -9.09 6.85
C ARG A 424 -1.53 -8.76 8.34
N GLU A 425 -2.03 -9.61 9.22
CA GLU A 425 -1.95 -9.40 10.67
C GLU A 425 -0.50 -9.51 11.19
N PHE A 426 0.30 -10.41 10.60
CA PHE A 426 1.69 -10.63 11.01
C PHE A 426 2.73 -10.00 10.08
N ARG A 427 2.33 -9.00 9.29
CA ARG A 427 3.27 -8.26 8.43
C ARG A 427 4.45 -7.63 9.18
N ASP A 428 4.27 -7.30 10.48
CA ASP A 428 5.35 -6.75 11.29
C ASP A 428 6.41 -7.82 11.63
N ILE A 429 6.01 -9.10 11.72
CA ILE A 429 6.94 -10.22 11.83
C ILE A 429 7.68 -10.45 10.51
N ILE A 430 6.98 -10.32 9.35
CA ILE A 430 7.63 -10.37 8.04
C ILE A 430 8.66 -9.24 7.93
N ARG A 431 8.31 -7.99 8.30
CA ARG A 431 9.23 -6.85 8.33
C ARG A 431 10.43 -7.15 9.22
N TYR A 432 10.19 -7.61 10.44
CA TYR A 432 11.26 -7.97 11.36
C TYR A 432 12.25 -8.97 10.76
N ALA A 433 11.77 -9.89 9.94
CA ALA A 433 12.61 -10.87 9.27
C ALA A 433 13.38 -10.31 8.06
N VAL A 434 12.78 -9.37 7.27
CA VAL A 434 13.31 -8.98 5.96
C VAL A 434 13.99 -7.61 5.92
N ASP A 435 13.61 -6.68 6.82
CA ASP A 435 14.12 -5.31 6.82
C ASP A 435 15.62 -5.24 7.07
N PHE A 436 16.25 -4.17 6.56
CA PHE A 436 17.66 -3.85 6.76
C PHE A 436 18.63 -4.99 6.44
N GLY A 437 18.34 -5.73 5.35
CA GLY A 437 19.19 -6.83 4.90
C GLY A 437 19.08 -8.12 5.73
N GLY A 438 17.92 -8.35 6.35
CA GLY A 438 17.62 -9.59 7.08
C GLY A 438 17.58 -10.85 6.21
N LEU A 439 17.55 -10.69 4.86
CA LEU A 439 17.63 -11.79 3.90
C LEU A 439 19.02 -11.89 3.27
N THR A 440 19.37 -13.09 2.76
CA THR A 440 20.50 -13.23 1.85
C THR A 440 20.23 -12.47 0.55
N ASN A 441 21.26 -12.06 -0.20
CA ASN A 441 21.08 -11.25 -1.42
C ASN A 441 20.17 -11.94 -2.44
N GLU A 442 20.38 -13.24 -2.69
CA GLU A 442 19.57 -14.03 -3.61
C GLU A 442 18.11 -14.17 -3.13
N SER A 443 17.91 -14.37 -1.84
CA SER A 443 16.58 -14.44 -1.25
C SER A 443 15.87 -13.07 -1.27
N ALA A 444 16.58 -11.97 -1.03
CA ALA A 444 16.04 -10.62 -1.13
C ALA A 444 15.57 -10.31 -2.56
N GLU A 445 16.36 -10.69 -3.57
CA GLU A 445 15.97 -10.52 -4.97
C GLU A 445 14.69 -11.27 -5.30
N ARG A 446 14.57 -12.54 -4.90
CA ARG A 446 13.32 -13.32 -5.08
C ARG A 446 12.16 -12.72 -4.28
N PHE A 447 12.41 -12.30 -3.03
CA PHE A 447 11.38 -11.71 -2.19
C PHE A 447 10.77 -10.46 -2.82
N PHE A 448 11.59 -9.48 -3.22
CA PHE A 448 11.10 -8.21 -3.77
C PHE A 448 10.59 -8.31 -5.22
N SER A 449 11.05 -9.30 -6.00
CA SER A 449 10.55 -9.52 -7.37
C SER A 449 9.27 -10.33 -7.45
N PHE A 450 9.00 -11.17 -6.46
CA PHE A 450 7.94 -12.17 -6.52
C PHE A 450 7.04 -12.19 -5.27
N HIS A 451 7.60 -12.48 -4.07
CA HIS A 451 6.80 -12.65 -2.87
C HIS A 451 6.11 -11.37 -2.42
N SER A 452 6.82 -10.23 -2.45
CA SER A 452 6.26 -8.94 -2.02
C SER A 452 5.01 -8.53 -2.80
N GLU A 453 4.94 -8.89 -4.08
CA GLU A 453 3.77 -8.61 -4.92
C GLU A 453 2.56 -9.46 -4.53
N THR A 454 2.78 -10.72 -4.22
CA THR A 454 1.73 -11.60 -3.73
C THR A 454 1.24 -11.18 -2.35
N LEU A 455 2.16 -10.86 -1.43
CA LEU A 455 1.81 -10.31 -0.12
C LEU A 455 0.95 -9.03 -0.25
N ASN A 456 1.31 -8.15 -1.18
CA ASN A 456 0.51 -6.95 -1.46
C ASN A 456 -0.85 -7.27 -2.08
N ARG A 457 -0.94 -8.20 -3.03
CA ARG A 457 -2.18 -8.59 -3.66
C ARG A 457 -3.18 -9.18 -2.67
N ILE A 458 -2.68 -9.89 -1.66
CA ILE A 458 -3.49 -10.46 -0.58
C ILE A 458 -3.82 -9.40 0.48
N GLY A 459 -2.81 -8.66 0.94
CA GLY A 459 -2.95 -7.75 2.09
C GLY A 459 -3.56 -6.38 1.79
N VAL A 460 -3.54 -5.92 0.53
CA VAL A 460 -3.94 -4.56 0.11
C VAL A 460 -5.18 -4.57 -0.79
N GLY A 461 -5.96 -5.63 -0.77
CA GLY A 461 -7.09 -5.81 -1.70
C GLY A 461 -8.19 -4.74 -1.61
N PRO A 462 -9.04 -4.66 -2.66
CA PRO A 462 -10.20 -3.79 -2.68
C PRO A 462 -11.28 -4.27 -1.71
N GLN A 463 -12.24 -3.40 -1.44
CA GLN A 463 -13.47 -3.77 -0.74
C GLN A 463 -14.22 -4.85 -1.54
N LYS A 464 -14.93 -5.75 -0.86
CA LYS A 464 -15.75 -6.79 -1.51
C LYS A 464 -16.83 -6.19 -2.44
N GLU A 465 -17.32 -4.99 -2.12
CA GLU A 465 -18.26 -4.23 -2.95
C GLU A 465 -17.66 -3.91 -4.33
N HIS A 466 -16.38 -3.52 -4.39
CA HIS A 466 -15.69 -3.27 -5.67
C HIS A 466 -15.55 -4.55 -6.50
N THR A 467 -15.27 -5.68 -5.87
CA THR A 467 -15.21 -6.97 -6.58
C THR A 467 -16.58 -7.36 -7.15
N ALA A 468 -17.65 -7.08 -6.41
CA ALA A 468 -19.02 -7.28 -6.91
C ALA A 468 -19.32 -6.39 -8.12
N ILE A 469 -18.88 -5.13 -8.11
CA ILE A 469 -19.00 -4.21 -9.25
C ILE A 469 -18.21 -4.74 -10.46
N VAL A 470 -16.97 -5.20 -10.27
CA VAL A 470 -16.16 -5.79 -11.35
C VAL A 470 -16.89 -6.98 -12.00
N LEU A 471 -17.44 -7.89 -11.19
CA LEU A 471 -18.22 -9.02 -11.70
C LEU A 471 -19.48 -8.56 -12.47
N ALA A 472 -20.18 -7.54 -12.00
CA ALA A 472 -21.33 -6.96 -12.68
C ALA A 472 -20.94 -6.32 -14.02
N LEU A 473 -19.79 -5.62 -14.09
CA LEU A 473 -19.24 -5.05 -15.31
C LEU A 473 -18.80 -6.11 -16.32
N MET A 474 -18.18 -7.21 -15.86
CA MET A 474 -17.84 -8.36 -16.71
C MET A 474 -19.09 -9.03 -17.28
N LYS A 475 -20.13 -9.21 -16.46
CA LYS A 475 -21.43 -9.74 -16.89
C LYS A 475 -22.12 -8.85 -17.91
N ALA A 476 -22.01 -7.53 -17.77
CA ALA A 476 -22.55 -6.54 -18.71
C ALA A 476 -21.71 -6.40 -20.00
N GLY A 477 -20.55 -7.06 -20.10
CA GLY A 477 -19.67 -6.98 -21.26
C GLY A 477 -18.89 -5.66 -21.40
N ILE A 478 -18.90 -4.81 -20.37
CA ILE A 478 -18.17 -3.52 -20.36
C ILE A 478 -16.69 -3.73 -20.01
N LEU A 479 -16.40 -4.64 -19.08
CA LEU A 479 -15.04 -4.99 -18.64
C LEU A 479 -14.71 -6.41 -19.04
N ARG A 480 -13.49 -6.60 -19.58
CA ARG A 480 -12.91 -7.92 -19.85
C ARG A 480 -11.56 -8.08 -19.18
N ILE A 481 -11.33 -9.21 -18.55
CA ILE A 481 -10.01 -9.63 -18.05
C ILE A 481 -9.62 -10.89 -18.83
N CYS A 482 -9.08 -10.69 -20.02
CA CYS A 482 -8.97 -11.74 -21.04
C CYS A 482 -7.60 -11.84 -21.72
N LEU A 483 -6.60 -11.05 -21.28
CA LEU A 483 -5.27 -11.00 -21.91
C LEU A 483 -4.27 -12.00 -21.33
N GLY A 484 -4.59 -12.65 -20.20
CA GLY A 484 -3.63 -13.48 -19.48
C GLY A 484 -2.54 -12.68 -18.76
N PRO A 485 -1.56 -13.38 -18.16
CA PRO A 485 -0.41 -12.75 -17.49
C PRO A 485 0.57 -12.19 -18.53
N SER A 486 1.14 -11.02 -18.21
CA SER A 486 2.22 -10.38 -18.98
C SER A 486 2.04 -10.45 -20.51
N PRO A 487 0.93 -9.95 -21.08
CA PRO A 487 0.74 -10.00 -22.53
C PRO A 487 1.82 -9.19 -23.25
N GLU A 488 2.13 -9.58 -24.47
CA GLU A 488 2.97 -8.79 -25.36
C GLU A 488 2.20 -7.55 -25.83
N ILE A 489 2.86 -6.39 -25.84
CA ILE A 489 2.27 -5.09 -26.15
C ILE A 489 3.03 -4.48 -27.32
N LEU A 490 2.34 -4.17 -28.42
CA LEU A 490 2.90 -3.57 -29.61
C LEU A 490 2.06 -2.38 -30.07
N TRP A 491 2.73 -1.28 -30.47
CA TRP A 491 2.07 -0.15 -31.08
C TRP A 491 2.10 -0.27 -32.61
N ASP A 492 0.94 -0.18 -33.25
CA ASP A 492 0.84 -0.11 -34.70
C ASP A 492 0.92 1.34 -35.18
N ASN A 493 2.05 1.71 -35.76
CA ASN A 493 2.27 3.09 -36.23
C ASN A 493 1.38 3.50 -37.41
N TYR A 494 0.89 2.53 -38.18
CA TYR A 494 0.05 2.79 -39.35
C TYR A 494 -1.42 2.93 -38.94
N LEU A 495 -1.93 1.97 -38.19
CA LEU A 495 -3.34 1.90 -37.81
C LEU A 495 -3.64 2.69 -36.51
N LYS A 496 -2.61 3.19 -35.82
CA LYS A 496 -2.72 4.05 -34.63
C LYS A 496 -3.48 3.42 -33.47
N TYR A 497 -3.25 2.13 -33.20
CA TYR A 497 -3.77 1.41 -32.05
C TYR A 497 -2.72 0.48 -31.44
N TRP A 498 -3.01 0.04 -30.20
CA TRP A 498 -2.20 -0.94 -29.47
C TRP A 498 -2.70 -2.35 -29.75
N LYS A 499 -1.76 -3.28 -29.94
CA LYS A 499 -1.99 -4.72 -30.09
C LYS A 499 -1.51 -5.46 -28.86
N PHE A 500 -2.35 -6.36 -28.38
CA PHE A 500 -2.05 -7.25 -27.28
C PHE A 500 -2.15 -8.69 -27.73
N SER A 501 -1.12 -9.50 -27.40
CA SER A 501 -1.13 -10.95 -27.61
C SER A 501 -0.69 -11.68 -26.36
N SER A 502 -1.36 -12.77 -26.03
CA SER A 502 -0.99 -13.60 -24.89
C SER A 502 0.09 -14.61 -25.30
N LYS A 503 1.09 -14.81 -24.44
CA LYS A 503 2.14 -15.82 -24.62
C LYS A 503 1.75 -17.20 -24.04
N VAL A 504 0.69 -17.25 -23.23
CA VAL A 504 0.30 -18.43 -22.46
C VAL A 504 -0.92 -19.16 -23.00
N PHE A 505 -1.61 -18.60 -24.01
CA PHE A 505 -2.75 -19.26 -24.64
C PHE A 505 -2.30 -20.16 -25.78
N LYS A 506 -2.91 -21.36 -25.88
CA LYS A 506 -2.65 -22.29 -26.98
C LYS A 506 -3.10 -21.71 -28.33
N LEU A 507 -4.24 -21.01 -28.36
CA LEU A 507 -4.74 -20.31 -29.52
C LEU A 507 -4.41 -18.82 -29.37
N GLN A 508 -3.55 -18.34 -30.24
CA GLN A 508 -3.18 -16.91 -30.24
C GLN A 508 -4.32 -16.05 -30.73
N GLN A 509 -4.66 -15.06 -29.94
CA GLN A 509 -5.63 -14.01 -30.28
C GLN A 509 -4.98 -12.65 -30.09
N VAL A 510 -5.17 -11.76 -31.05
CA VAL A 510 -4.74 -10.37 -30.96
C VAL A 510 -5.93 -9.51 -30.57
N ILE A 511 -5.82 -8.78 -29.49
CA ILE A 511 -6.80 -7.80 -29.02
C ILE A 511 -6.24 -6.41 -29.30
N THR A 512 -7.04 -5.54 -29.93
CA THR A 512 -6.67 -4.16 -30.25
C THR A 512 -7.38 -3.19 -29.34
N VAL A 513 -6.69 -2.15 -28.90
CA VAL A 513 -7.24 -1.04 -28.12
C VAL A 513 -6.69 0.29 -28.59
N ASP A 514 -7.44 1.36 -28.35
CA ASP A 514 -7.04 2.72 -28.69
C ASP A 514 -6.11 3.31 -27.65
N TRP A 515 -6.38 3.08 -26.38
CA TRP A 515 -5.68 3.67 -25.24
C TRP A 515 -5.04 2.62 -24.33
N ILE A 516 -3.91 3.00 -23.72
CA ILE A 516 -3.39 2.30 -22.53
C ILE A 516 -3.39 3.28 -21.36
N TYR A 517 -3.89 2.81 -20.22
CA TYR A 517 -3.81 3.52 -18.94
C TYR A 517 -2.95 2.72 -17.96
N GLN A 518 -1.99 3.41 -17.34
CA GLN A 518 -1.11 2.82 -16.33
C GLN A 518 -1.85 2.74 -14.99
N GLY A 519 -2.64 1.68 -14.81
CA GLY A 519 -3.39 1.38 -13.57
C GLY A 519 -2.58 0.63 -12.52
N SER A 520 -1.28 0.53 -12.69
CA SER A 520 -0.36 -0.07 -11.71
C SER A 520 0.66 0.95 -11.24
N ILE A 521 0.94 0.92 -9.95
CA ILE A 521 2.01 1.72 -9.36
C ILE A 521 3.31 0.98 -9.59
N ASN A 522 4.21 1.55 -10.41
CA ASN A 522 5.56 1.01 -10.55
C ASN A 522 6.34 1.32 -9.27
N ARG A 523 6.64 0.29 -8.46
CA ARG A 523 7.41 0.43 -7.22
C ARG A 523 8.91 0.60 -7.45
N ARG A 524 9.37 0.47 -8.69
CA ARG A 524 10.76 0.74 -9.05
C ARG A 524 10.98 2.24 -8.98
N GLN A 525 11.63 2.69 -7.93
CA GLN A 525 11.99 4.10 -7.75
C GLN A 525 13.21 4.38 -8.61
N HIS A 526 13.11 5.29 -9.58
CA HIS A 526 14.29 5.70 -10.34
C HIS A 526 15.13 6.72 -9.55
N ILE A 527 16.00 6.18 -8.69
CA ILE A 527 17.04 6.96 -8.02
C ILE A 527 18.15 7.23 -9.05
N GLY A 528 17.99 8.18 -9.91
CA GLY A 528 19.00 8.46 -10.94
C GLY A 528 18.56 9.45 -12.00
N GLU A 529 17.29 9.82 -12.00
CA GLU A 529 16.83 10.89 -12.89
C GLU A 529 17.04 12.26 -12.28
N ASN A 530 17.63 13.17 -13.07
CA ASN A 530 17.95 14.55 -12.70
C ASN A 530 16.73 15.43 -12.38
N SER A 531 15.52 14.92 -12.55
CA SER A 531 14.28 15.70 -12.40
C SER A 531 13.67 15.65 -10.98
N SER A 532 14.25 14.87 -10.07
CA SER A 532 13.77 14.75 -8.69
C SER A 532 14.86 15.11 -7.68
N ILE A 533 14.43 15.57 -6.48
CA ILE A 533 15.37 15.83 -5.36
C ILE A 533 16.20 14.59 -5.02
N VAL A 534 15.60 13.39 -5.10
CA VAL A 534 16.28 12.13 -4.81
C VAL A 534 17.35 11.83 -5.86
N GLY A 535 17.05 12.10 -7.15
CA GLY A 535 18.04 12.01 -8.23
C GLY A 535 19.19 13.00 -8.04
N ALA A 536 18.88 14.24 -7.69
CA ALA A 536 19.90 15.27 -7.39
C ALA A 536 20.80 14.85 -6.21
N MET A 537 20.21 14.28 -5.14
CA MET A 537 20.97 13.73 -4.00
C MET A 537 21.90 12.59 -4.40
N ALA A 538 21.43 11.69 -5.26
CA ALA A 538 22.23 10.57 -5.77
C ALA A 538 23.42 11.07 -6.61
N HIS A 539 23.20 12.05 -7.50
CA HIS A 539 24.26 12.65 -8.32
C HIS A 539 25.32 13.37 -7.48
N GLN A 540 24.93 13.97 -6.38
CA GLN A 540 25.86 14.63 -5.46
C GLN A 540 26.51 13.66 -4.46
N GLY A 541 26.19 12.37 -4.55
CA GLY A 541 26.74 11.36 -3.66
C GLY A 541 26.21 11.40 -2.23
N LEU A 542 25.12 12.15 -1.96
CA LEU A 542 24.50 12.28 -0.64
C LEU A 542 23.72 11.02 -0.24
N LEU A 543 23.32 10.20 -1.20
CA LEU A 543 22.71 8.90 -1.01
C LEU A 543 23.15 7.93 -2.11
N ARG A 544 22.98 6.62 -1.87
CA ARG A 544 23.17 5.56 -2.84
C ARG A 544 21.97 4.62 -2.88
N ARG A 545 21.93 3.74 -3.88
CA ARG A 545 20.91 2.68 -3.97
C ARG A 545 21.22 1.56 -2.98
N TYR A 546 20.17 1.01 -2.43
CA TYR A 546 20.22 -0.22 -1.68
C TYR A 546 20.37 -1.39 -2.66
N TYR A 547 21.41 -2.21 -2.51
CA TYR A 547 21.81 -3.24 -3.49
C TYR A 547 22.01 -2.70 -4.92
N PRO A 548 23.07 -1.91 -5.18
CA PRO A 548 23.29 -1.26 -6.48
C PRO A 548 23.46 -2.23 -7.65
N GLU A 549 23.81 -3.50 -7.38
CA GLU A 549 24.03 -4.54 -8.39
C GLU A 549 22.74 -5.30 -8.77
N SER A 550 21.67 -5.18 -7.96
CA SER A 550 20.39 -5.84 -8.25
C SER A 550 19.54 -5.03 -9.21
N ALA A 551 19.10 -5.64 -10.29
CA ALA A 551 18.15 -5.04 -11.24
C ALA A 551 16.75 -4.80 -10.65
N VAL A 552 16.48 -5.30 -9.45
CA VAL A 552 15.13 -5.34 -8.86
C VAL A 552 14.94 -4.32 -7.74
N ASN A 553 16.02 -3.87 -7.10
CA ASN A 553 15.93 -2.98 -5.95
C ASN A 553 16.40 -1.56 -6.28
N TYR A 554 15.50 -0.59 -6.14
CA TYR A 554 15.73 0.83 -6.42
C TYR A 554 15.55 1.70 -5.17
N ALA A 555 15.48 1.09 -3.97
CA ALA A 555 15.34 1.81 -2.71
C ALA A 555 16.58 2.66 -2.41
N VAL A 556 16.38 3.69 -1.61
CA VAL A 556 17.49 4.41 -0.96
C VAL A 556 18.10 3.49 0.10
N ASP A 557 19.43 3.39 0.10
CA ASP A 557 20.18 2.71 1.16
C ASP A 557 20.14 3.55 2.43
N ILE A 558 19.66 2.95 3.52
CA ILE A 558 19.47 3.62 4.82
C ILE A 558 20.01 2.75 5.97
N ASP A 559 20.44 3.41 7.01
CA ASP A 559 20.74 2.74 8.29
C ASP A 559 19.47 2.49 9.13
N HIS A 560 19.62 1.88 10.29
CA HIS A 560 18.52 1.61 11.23
C HIS A 560 17.85 2.87 11.80
N ASN A 561 18.49 4.04 11.67
CA ASN A 561 17.98 5.33 12.08
C ASN A 561 17.37 6.12 10.92
N PHE A 562 17.21 5.49 9.75
CA PHE A 562 16.69 6.08 8.50
C PHE A 562 17.60 7.16 7.88
N HIS A 563 18.86 7.22 8.25
CA HIS A 563 19.83 8.08 7.59
C HIS A 563 20.25 7.48 6.25
N PRO A 564 20.22 8.23 5.13
CA PRO A 564 20.68 7.73 3.85
C PRO A 564 22.20 7.48 3.90
N ILE A 565 22.60 6.34 3.36
CA ILE A 565 24.01 5.98 3.18
C ILE A 565 24.51 6.65 1.91
N ASN A 566 25.59 7.41 2.02
CA ASN A 566 26.23 8.10 0.91
C ASN A 566 27.04 7.15 0.01
N GLN A 567 27.59 7.66 -1.11
CA GLN A 567 28.40 6.86 -2.04
C GLN A 567 29.64 6.22 -1.40
N ASN A 568 30.15 6.80 -0.30
CA ASN A 568 31.31 6.29 0.43
C ASN A 568 30.95 5.27 1.53
N GLY A 569 29.67 4.89 1.64
CA GLY A 569 29.18 3.97 2.67
C GLY A 569 28.98 4.59 4.06
N ILE A 570 28.95 5.92 4.15
CA ILE A 570 28.82 6.65 5.43
C ILE A 570 27.39 7.19 5.54
N ALA A 571 26.76 6.98 6.71
CA ALA A 571 25.46 7.54 7.01
C ALA A 571 25.47 9.07 7.09
N ASN A 572 24.45 9.73 6.55
CA ASN A 572 24.32 11.18 6.61
C ASN A 572 23.37 11.58 7.77
N GLU A 573 23.94 11.75 8.96
CA GLU A 573 23.22 11.89 10.23
C GLU A 573 22.29 13.12 10.35
N ARG A 574 22.25 14.00 9.36
CA ARG A 574 21.39 15.17 9.33
C ARG A 574 20.29 15.10 8.25
N ILE A 575 20.22 13.96 7.55
CA ILE A 575 19.16 13.67 6.58
C ILE A 575 18.44 12.39 7.00
N TRP A 576 17.13 12.38 6.89
CA TRP A 576 16.29 11.20 7.07
C TRP A 576 15.47 10.95 5.81
N VAL A 577 15.40 9.71 5.39
CA VAL A 577 14.56 9.27 4.26
C VAL A 577 13.51 8.31 4.80
N LEU A 578 12.23 8.64 4.63
CA LEU A 578 11.13 7.86 5.18
C LEU A 578 10.09 7.52 4.11
N GLY A 579 9.45 6.38 4.28
CA GLY A 579 8.32 5.95 3.46
C GLY A 579 8.71 5.15 2.23
N LEU A 580 8.01 5.37 1.12
CA LEU A 580 8.11 4.54 -0.08
C LEU A 580 9.50 4.54 -0.75
N LEU A 581 10.30 5.57 -0.53
CA LEU A 581 11.68 5.62 -1.01
C LEU A 581 12.57 4.53 -0.41
N CYS A 582 12.19 4.01 0.76
CA CYS A 582 12.91 2.96 1.47
C CYS A 582 12.37 1.55 1.13
N GLU A 583 11.36 1.42 0.24
CA GLU A 583 10.79 0.11 -0.11
C GLU A 583 11.82 -0.76 -0.83
N GLY A 584 12.33 -1.75 -0.11
CA GLY A 584 13.44 -2.61 -0.53
C GLY A 584 14.53 -2.68 0.54
N ALA A 585 14.87 -1.59 1.20
CA ALA A 585 15.63 -1.59 2.45
C ALA A 585 14.72 -1.94 3.64
N THR A 586 13.49 -1.46 3.59
CA THR A 586 12.39 -1.85 4.47
C THR A 586 11.18 -2.29 3.64
N PHE A 587 10.30 -3.10 4.21
CA PHE A 587 9.16 -3.70 3.50
C PHE A 587 7.83 -3.11 3.91
N TYR A 588 6.91 -2.96 2.95
CA TYR A 588 5.52 -2.59 3.12
C TYR A 588 5.33 -1.18 3.73
N ASN A 589 5.90 -0.17 3.07
CA ASN A 589 5.88 1.23 3.53
C ASN A 589 4.62 2.01 3.14
N GLY A 590 3.81 1.51 2.23
CA GLY A 590 2.63 2.19 1.67
C GLY A 590 1.34 1.87 2.43
N TYR A 591 1.23 2.24 3.70
CA TYR A 591 0.00 2.03 4.48
C TYR A 591 -0.35 3.26 5.35
N VAL A 592 -1.63 3.35 5.71
CA VAL A 592 -2.18 4.40 6.57
C VAL A 592 -2.07 4.00 8.03
N THR A 593 -1.85 4.98 8.90
CA THR A 593 -1.72 4.80 10.36
C THR A 593 -3.04 4.38 11.01
N SER A 594 -2.96 3.52 12.03
CA SER A 594 -4.12 2.97 12.74
C SER A 594 -4.03 3.24 14.23
N PRO A 595 -5.16 3.47 14.93
CA PRO A 595 -5.17 3.54 16.39
C PRO A 595 -5.03 2.14 17.02
N ASP A 596 -4.71 2.10 18.31
CA ASP A 596 -4.76 0.92 19.19
C ASP A 596 -3.89 -0.28 18.75
N LYS A 597 -2.90 -0.07 17.91
CA LYS A 597 -1.90 -1.08 17.53
C LYS A 597 -0.59 -0.43 17.13
N PHE A 598 0.52 -1.19 17.18
CA PHE A 598 1.81 -0.72 16.69
C PHE A 598 1.74 -0.21 15.26
N VAL A 599 2.28 0.98 15.02
CA VAL A 599 2.29 1.64 13.72
C VAL A 599 3.70 2.00 13.31
N ARG A 600 4.28 1.18 12.45
CA ARG A 600 5.66 1.34 11.97
C ARG A 600 5.95 2.75 11.42
N SER A 601 5.03 3.35 10.67
CA SER A 601 5.25 4.67 10.07
C SER A 601 5.35 5.82 11.08
N GLN A 602 4.59 5.72 12.17
CA GLN A 602 4.68 6.67 13.28
C GLN A 602 5.92 6.40 14.13
N PHE A 603 6.25 5.13 14.33
CA PHE A 603 7.47 4.72 15.03
C PHE A 603 8.73 5.20 14.29
N ASP A 604 8.81 5.02 12.95
CA ASP A 604 9.91 5.51 12.13
C ASP A 604 10.09 7.04 12.27
N ALA A 605 8.98 7.79 12.22
CA ALA A 605 9.00 9.24 12.43
C ALA A 605 9.44 9.63 13.83
N ASP A 606 9.00 8.87 14.86
CA ASP A 606 9.39 9.10 16.25
C ASP A 606 10.88 8.85 16.46
N CYS A 607 11.42 7.73 15.96
CA CYS A 607 12.85 7.42 16.01
C CYS A 607 13.69 8.52 15.35
N ALA A 608 13.29 8.95 14.16
CA ALA A 608 14.00 9.99 13.41
C ALA A 608 14.00 11.34 14.15
N VAL A 609 12.84 11.78 14.65
CA VAL A 609 12.71 13.07 15.34
C VAL A 609 13.34 13.05 16.73
N SER A 610 13.22 11.96 17.48
CA SER A 610 13.85 11.84 18.81
C SER A 610 15.37 12.01 18.74
N SER A 611 15.99 11.52 17.66
CA SER A 611 17.45 11.67 17.45
C SER A 611 17.87 13.13 17.27
N ILE A 612 17.08 13.95 16.58
CA ILE A 612 17.33 15.41 16.43
C ILE A 612 17.24 16.10 17.80
N PHE A 613 16.15 15.86 18.54
CA PHE A 613 15.99 16.52 19.83
C PHE A 613 17.09 16.12 20.83
N SER A 614 17.61 14.92 20.74
CA SER A 614 18.80 14.51 21.50
C SER A 614 20.06 15.33 21.15
N GLN A 615 20.21 15.74 19.87
CA GLN A 615 21.32 16.58 19.40
C GLN A 615 21.10 18.06 19.73
N ILE A 616 19.89 18.59 19.61
CA ILE A 616 19.56 20.00 19.89
C ILE A 616 19.68 20.31 21.39
N MET A 617 19.42 19.34 22.26
CA MET A 617 19.47 19.49 23.72
C MET A 617 20.88 19.39 24.31
N GLN A 618 21.84 18.86 23.54
CA GLN A 618 23.27 18.90 23.88
C GLN A 618 23.88 20.25 23.45
#